data_b5c94c25b6a94b622bbfa798941bf8a6
#
_entry.id   b5c94c25b6a94b622bbfa798941bf8a6
#
_cell.length_a   1.000
_cell.length_b   1.000
_cell.length_c   1.000
_cell.angle_alpha   90.00
_cell.angle_beta   90.00
_cell.angle_gamma   90.00
#
_symmetry.space_group_name_H-M   'P 1'
#
loop_
_entity.id
_entity.type
_entity.pdbx_description
1 polymer ?
#
loop_
_entity_poly.entity_id
_entity_poly.type
_entity_poly.pdbx_seq_one_letter_code
_entity_poly.pdbx_strand_id
1 'polypeptide(L)'
;KDDKNKINYVFSKLFYISLITSVVTTAIYFLFIYFDTSIVNLKILYYILGIQALFQFLNIEWMNEAYENYSFILYKTLVIRIGMLVAIFAFVKTPDDIVPYATIMSATTIINYLLSFLWIKREVSFVKIEVIELIKASKPLLTMLLLANANMLYTLLDRMFITKGPDENYISYYTIASSIVMLIASVLSGAINVSIPRLGYYLGKKDYTSYKYLVNQGASLFFFLMIPTSIGIMVLGTYATVIYSSEKYIEAGIVTSVFAFRTIIWAIELILGKQIIFINDHENRLTAFYFIGGGANMILNSLLLFNNIFTPEYYIGTTIIAEAIVVLLEIRFIQKHKLLDLKEIFGTLARYTIVSLGFIPIYYICKILFQVHSYTVNMAMLSMVVATIAGCAIYYAFALFIIRDK
;
A
#
# COMPACT_ATOMS: atom_id res chain seq x y z
N LYS A 1 8.35 -18.36 -22.16
CA LYS A 1 8.35 -17.70 -23.50
C LYS A 1 8.28 -18.70 -24.66
N ASP A 2 8.61 -19.97 -24.45
CA ASP A 2 8.82 -20.93 -25.53
C ASP A 2 7.54 -21.61 -26.06
N ASP A 3 6.40 -21.46 -25.43
CA ASP A 3 5.12 -22.04 -25.89
C ASP A 3 4.07 -20.92 -26.12
N LYS A 4 4.07 -20.39 -27.32
CA LYS A 4 3.17 -19.30 -27.73
C LYS A 4 1.68 -19.67 -27.59
N ASN A 5 1.33 -20.93 -27.79
CA ASN A 5 -0.05 -21.41 -27.65
C ASN A 5 -0.50 -21.38 -26.19
N LYS A 6 0.36 -21.77 -25.27
CA LYS A 6 0.10 -21.72 -23.83
C LYS A 6 -0.04 -20.29 -23.33
N ILE A 7 0.80 -19.38 -23.83
CA ILE A 7 0.71 -17.94 -23.51
C ILE A 7 -0.62 -17.36 -23.97
N ASN A 8 -1.00 -17.60 -25.24
CA ASN A 8 -2.27 -17.15 -25.81
C ASN A 8 -3.48 -17.69 -25.04
N TYR A 9 -3.41 -18.95 -24.62
CA TYR A 9 -4.44 -19.58 -23.81
C TYR A 9 -4.59 -18.92 -22.42
N VAL A 10 -3.49 -18.74 -21.70
CA VAL A 10 -3.50 -18.09 -20.37
C VAL A 10 -3.95 -16.63 -20.47
N PHE A 11 -3.41 -15.87 -21.44
CA PHE A 11 -3.81 -14.50 -21.71
C PHE A 11 -5.31 -14.38 -21.98
N SER A 12 -5.83 -15.19 -22.93
CA SER A 12 -7.25 -15.14 -23.29
C SER A 12 -8.15 -15.47 -22.11
N LYS A 13 -7.77 -16.47 -21.31
CA LYS A 13 -8.51 -16.87 -20.11
C LYS A 13 -8.61 -15.75 -19.07
N LEU A 14 -7.49 -15.12 -18.73
CA LEU A 14 -7.47 -14.01 -17.77
C LEU A 14 -8.18 -12.76 -18.30
N PHE A 15 -8.01 -12.48 -19.59
CA PHE A 15 -8.70 -11.36 -20.24
C PHE A 15 -10.22 -11.52 -20.23
N TYR A 16 -10.76 -12.70 -20.57
CA TYR A 16 -12.20 -12.93 -20.54
C TYR A 16 -12.77 -12.89 -19.13
N ILE A 17 -12.05 -13.40 -18.12
CA ILE A 17 -12.47 -13.26 -16.72
C ILE A 17 -12.52 -11.77 -16.34
N SER A 18 -11.49 -10.99 -16.68
CA SER A 18 -11.43 -9.56 -16.41
C SER A 18 -12.54 -8.79 -17.13
N LEU A 19 -12.84 -9.14 -18.38
CA LEU A 19 -13.92 -8.53 -19.15
C LEU A 19 -15.29 -8.79 -18.49
N ILE A 20 -15.60 -10.05 -18.18
CA ILE A 20 -16.85 -10.42 -17.53
C ILE A 20 -17.02 -9.72 -16.19
N THR A 21 -15.98 -9.75 -15.35
CA THR A 21 -16.02 -9.10 -14.04
C THR A 21 -16.17 -7.58 -14.16
N SER A 22 -15.46 -6.91 -15.07
CA SER A 22 -15.59 -5.48 -15.29
C SER A 22 -17.00 -5.09 -15.73
N VAL A 23 -17.60 -5.83 -16.67
CA VAL A 23 -18.97 -5.56 -17.14
C VAL A 23 -19.98 -5.77 -16.01
N VAL A 24 -19.91 -6.91 -15.29
CA VAL A 24 -20.84 -7.22 -14.21
C VAL A 24 -20.74 -6.22 -13.06
N THR A 25 -19.52 -5.91 -12.59
CA THR A 25 -19.32 -4.95 -11.50
C THR A 25 -19.73 -3.54 -11.87
N THR A 26 -19.48 -3.11 -13.12
CA THR A 26 -19.91 -1.80 -13.61
C THR A 26 -21.43 -1.73 -13.76
N ALA A 27 -22.08 -2.80 -14.20
CA ALA A 27 -23.54 -2.85 -14.27
C ALA A 27 -24.17 -2.73 -12.86
N ILE A 28 -23.66 -3.47 -11.88
CA ILE A 28 -24.10 -3.36 -10.48
C ILE A 28 -23.86 -1.94 -9.95
N TYR A 29 -22.71 -1.34 -10.24
CA TYR A 29 -22.37 0.01 -9.84
C TYR A 29 -23.32 1.06 -10.43
N PHE A 30 -23.66 0.96 -11.72
CA PHE A 30 -24.63 1.88 -12.35
C PHE A 30 -26.04 1.69 -11.83
N LEU A 31 -26.45 0.47 -11.52
CA LEU A 31 -27.73 0.21 -10.86
C LEU A 31 -27.76 0.87 -9.47
N PHE A 32 -26.69 0.75 -8.69
CA PHE A 32 -26.59 1.42 -7.40
C PHE A 32 -26.74 2.94 -7.53
N ILE A 33 -25.99 3.58 -8.46
CA ILE A 33 -26.08 5.04 -8.70
C ILE A 33 -27.49 5.45 -9.15
N TYR A 34 -28.16 4.62 -9.95
CA TYR A 34 -29.51 4.91 -10.42
C TYR A 34 -30.51 4.99 -9.28
N PHE A 35 -30.44 4.05 -8.33
CA PHE A 35 -31.36 3.96 -7.20
C PHE A 35 -30.98 4.88 -6.02
N ASP A 36 -29.73 5.31 -5.93
CA ASP A 36 -29.30 6.19 -4.84
C ASP A 36 -29.75 7.64 -5.10
N THR A 37 -30.63 8.12 -4.24
CA THR A 37 -31.16 9.49 -4.29
C THR A 37 -30.30 10.50 -3.52
N SER A 38 -29.37 10.05 -2.70
CA SER A 38 -28.51 10.91 -1.88
C SER A 38 -27.42 11.66 -2.68
N ILE A 39 -27.08 11.14 -3.87
CA ILE A 39 -25.96 11.63 -4.71
C ILE A 39 -26.39 12.41 -5.94
N VAL A 40 -27.60 12.98 -5.95
CA VAL A 40 -28.17 13.63 -7.15
C VAL A 40 -27.22 14.63 -7.80
N ASN A 41 -26.58 15.49 -6.99
CA ASN A 41 -25.67 16.54 -7.49
C ASN A 41 -24.32 16.01 -8.00
N LEU A 42 -23.98 14.77 -7.67
CA LEU A 42 -22.70 14.14 -8.00
C LEU A 42 -22.85 13.01 -9.03
N LYS A 43 -24.05 12.74 -9.55
CA LYS A 43 -24.31 11.61 -10.47
C LYS A 43 -23.38 11.60 -11.68
N ILE A 44 -23.11 12.75 -12.28
CA ILE A 44 -22.20 12.86 -13.44
C ILE A 44 -20.79 12.37 -13.06
N LEU A 45 -20.29 12.75 -11.90
CA LEU A 45 -18.99 12.32 -11.40
C LEU A 45 -18.93 10.79 -11.26
N TYR A 46 -19.96 10.21 -10.64
CA TYR A 46 -20.05 8.76 -10.46
C TYR A 46 -20.17 8.00 -11.79
N TYR A 47 -20.88 8.54 -12.78
CA TYR A 47 -20.95 7.95 -14.11
C TYR A 47 -19.58 7.97 -14.82
N ILE A 48 -18.82 9.06 -14.71
CA ILE A 48 -17.46 9.15 -15.27
C ILE A 48 -16.56 8.07 -14.66
N LEU A 49 -16.59 7.90 -13.33
CA LEU A 49 -15.85 6.86 -12.63
C LEU A 49 -16.30 5.44 -13.02
N GLY A 50 -17.61 5.26 -13.25
CA GLY A 50 -18.18 3.99 -13.73
C GLY A 50 -17.67 3.62 -15.13
N ILE A 51 -17.54 4.60 -16.03
CA ILE A 51 -16.94 4.38 -17.36
C ILE A 51 -15.49 3.92 -17.21
N GLN A 52 -14.71 4.55 -16.34
CA GLN A 52 -13.34 4.10 -16.04
C GLN A 52 -13.31 2.64 -15.54
N ALA A 53 -14.23 2.28 -14.65
CA ALA A 53 -14.34 0.91 -14.12
C ALA A 53 -14.70 -0.10 -15.22
N LEU A 54 -15.55 0.29 -16.20
CA LEU A 54 -15.88 -0.56 -17.34
C LEU A 54 -14.64 -0.93 -18.16
N PHE A 55 -13.72 0.01 -18.36
CA PHE A 55 -12.50 -0.23 -19.15
C PHE A 55 -11.38 -0.92 -18.39
N GLN A 56 -11.60 -1.31 -17.11
CA GLN A 56 -10.58 -1.97 -16.27
C GLN A 56 -10.06 -3.30 -16.88
N PHE A 57 -10.86 -4.00 -17.70
CA PHE A 57 -10.42 -5.23 -18.37
C PHE A 57 -9.26 -5.03 -19.35
N LEU A 58 -9.02 -3.78 -19.81
CA LEU A 58 -7.86 -3.43 -20.63
C LEU A 58 -6.58 -3.23 -19.79
N ASN A 59 -6.68 -3.27 -18.47
CA ASN A 59 -5.52 -3.19 -17.58
C ASN A 59 -4.73 -4.49 -17.60
N ILE A 60 -3.93 -4.66 -18.63
CA ILE A 60 -3.09 -5.84 -18.86
C ILE A 60 -1.60 -5.55 -18.68
N GLU A 61 -1.27 -4.60 -17.80
CA GLU A 61 0.12 -4.21 -17.51
C GLU A 61 0.96 -5.40 -17.05
N TRP A 62 0.35 -6.33 -16.28
CA TRP A 62 0.97 -7.59 -15.86
C TRP A 62 1.54 -8.41 -17.02
N MET A 63 0.97 -8.31 -18.22
CA MET A 63 1.46 -9.00 -19.40
C MET A 63 2.68 -8.29 -19.99
N ASN A 64 2.68 -6.94 -20.00
CA ASN A 64 3.86 -6.17 -20.39
C ASN A 64 5.04 -6.42 -19.44
N GLU A 65 4.80 -6.56 -18.14
CA GLU A 65 5.79 -6.94 -17.14
C GLU A 65 6.33 -8.36 -17.40
N ALA A 66 5.44 -9.32 -17.70
CA ALA A 66 5.84 -10.70 -18.04
C ALA A 66 6.72 -10.78 -19.30
N TYR A 67 6.53 -9.84 -20.24
CA TYR A 67 7.39 -9.70 -21.42
C TYR A 67 8.63 -8.83 -21.16
N GLU A 68 8.80 -8.31 -19.95
CA GLU A 68 9.90 -7.42 -19.56
C GLU A 68 9.95 -6.09 -20.36
N ASN A 69 8.78 -5.60 -20.80
CA ASN A 69 8.64 -4.37 -21.57
C ASN A 69 8.72 -3.11 -20.69
N TYR A 70 9.63 -3.09 -19.73
CA TYR A 70 9.74 -2.01 -18.72
C TYR A 70 9.99 -0.63 -19.33
N SER A 71 10.78 -0.56 -20.40
CA SER A 71 11.02 0.70 -21.11
C SER A 71 9.73 1.28 -21.69
N PHE A 72 8.90 0.44 -22.32
CA PHE A 72 7.59 0.86 -22.83
C PHE A 72 6.67 1.34 -21.70
N ILE A 73 6.59 0.57 -20.61
CA ILE A 73 5.79 0.93 -19.42
C ILE A 73 6.21 2.30 -18.90
N LEU A 74 7.52 2.52 -18.75
CA LEU A 74 8.07 3.78 -18.24
C LEU A 74 7.71 4.97 -19.14
N TYR A 75 8.08 4.91 -20.43
CA TYR A 75 7.86 6.02 -21.35
C TYR A 75 6.37 6.33 -21.55
N LYS A 76 5.55 5.30 -21.76
CA LYS A 76 4.09 5.43 -21.84
C LYS A 76 3.53 6.15 -20.63
N THR A 77 3.88 5.68 -19.42
CA THR A 77 3.36 6.23 -18.17
C THR A 77 3.82 7.66 -17.95
N LEU A 78 5.08 7.99 -18.24
CA LEU A 78 5.59 9.35 -18.13
C LEU A 78 4.84 10.32 -19.05
N VAL A 79 4.70 9.96 -20.33
CA VAL A 79 4.00 10.80 -21.32
C VAL A 79 2.56 11.06 -20.91
N ILE A 80 1.84 10.01 -20.47
CA ILE A 80 0.45 10.15 -20.03
C ILE A 80 0.35 11.02 -18.76
N ARG A 81 1.26 10.84 -17.78
CA ARG A 81 1.25 11.62 -16.54
C ARG A 81 1.58 13.09 -16.78
N ILE A 82 2.53 13.38 -17.67
CA ILE A 82 2.83 14.75 -18.06
C ILE A 82 1.63 15.38 -18.79
N GLY A 83 1.05 14.65 -19.74
CA GLY A 83 -0.16 15.11 -20.45
C GLY A 83 -1.34 15.34 -19.50
N MET A 84 -1.55 14.47 -18.53
CA MET A 84 -2.54 14.65 -17.46
C MET A 84 -2.31 15.93 -16.67
N LEU A 85 -1.06 16.15 -16.24
CA LEU A 85 -0.69 17.35 -15.48
C LEU A 85 -0.97 18.63 -16.29
N VAL A 86 -0.54 18.67 -17.55
CA VAL A 86 -0.82 19.80 -18.46
C VAL A 86 -2.32 20.02 -18.62
N ALA A 87 -3.11 18.96 -18.81
CA ALA A 87 -4.55 19.05 -18.94
C ALA A 87 -5.22 19.58 -17.65
N ILE A 88 -4.78 19.12 -16.47
CA ILE A 88 -5.28 19.63 -15.19
C ILE A 88 -5.00 21.12 -15.08
N PHE A 89 -3.78 21.57 -15.32
CA PHE A 89 -3.46 23.01 -15.25
C PHE A 89 -4.17 23.85 -16.32
N ALA A 90 -4.53 23.26 -17.47
CA ALA A 90 -5.26 23.97 -18.51
C ALA A 90 -6.76 24.12 -18.20
N PHE A 91 -7.40 23.06 -17.69
CA PHE A 91 -8.86 22.97 -17.62
C PHE A 91 -9.43 23.04 -16.19
N VAL A 92 -8.63 22.86 -15.14
CA VAL A 92 -9.07 22.92 -13.75
C VAL A 92 -8.52 24.20 -13.13
N LYS A 93 -9.39 25.20 -12.95
CA LYS A 93 -9.01 26.55 -12.48
C LYS A 93 -9.60 26.87 -11.11
N THR A 94 -10.75 26.29 -10.79
CA THR A 94 -11.50 26.56 -9.57
C THR A 94 -11.82 25.28 -8.82
N PRO A 95 -12.12 25.35 -7.53
CA PRO A 95 -12.57 24.19 -6.75
C PRO A 95 -13.85 23.52 -7.30
N ASP A 96 -14.64 24.24 -8.09
CA ASP A 96 -15.89 23.73 -8.66
C ASP A 96 -15.66 22.88 -9.92
N ASP A 97 -14.45 22.89 -10.49
CA ASP A 97 -14.09 22.13 -11.71
C ASP A 97 -13.86 20.62 -11.42
N ILE A 98 -14.65 20.03 -10.51
CA ILE A 98 -14.54 18.63 -10.12
C ILE A 98 -14.83 17.69 -11.29
N VAL A 99 -15.82 18.03 -12.15
CA VAL A 99 -16.19 17.20 -13.31
C VAL A 99 -15.09 17.18 -14.38
N PRO A 100 -14.53 18.33 -14.82
CA PRO A 100 -13.33 18.36 -15.67
C PRO A 100 -12.15 17.56 -15.07
N TYR A 101 -11.87 17.74 -13.79
CA TYR A 101 -10.81 17.00 -13.10
C TYR A 101 -11.03 15.48 -13.19
N ALA A 102 -12.20 14.99 -12.80
CA ALA A 102 -12.52 13.58 -12.85
C ALA A 102 -12.50 13.00 -14.27
N THR A 103 -12.93 13.80 -15.26
CA THR A 103 -12.88 13.42 -16.68
C THR A 103 -11.45 13.24 -17.15
N ILE A 104 -10.54 14.18 -16.85
CA ILE A 104 -9.12 14.09 -17.19
C ILE A 104 -8.48 12.86 -16.53
N MET A 105 -8.75 12.63 -15.24
CA MET A 105 -8.21 11.48 -14.50
C MET A 105 -8.69 10.15 -15.10
N SER A 106 -9.97 10.03 -15.39
CA SER A 106 -10.56 8.83 -15.98
C SER A 106 -10.10 8.58 -17.41
N ALA A 107 -10.08 9.62 -18.25
CA ALA A 107 -9.64 9.52 -19.63
C ALA A 107 -8.17 9.11 -19.74
N THR A 108 -7.28 9.74 -18.97
CA THR A 108 -5.85 9.39 -18.96
C THR A 108 -5.61 7.96 -18.47
N THR A 109 -6.40 7.47 -17.50
CA THR A 109 -6.36 6.09 -17.04
C THR A 109 -6.80 5.11 -18.12
N ILE A 110 -7.91 5.39 -18.81
CA ILE A 110 -8.40 4.57 -19.92
C ILE A 110 -7.38 4.54 -21.06
N ILE A 111 -6.79 5.68 -21.43
CA ILE A 111 -5.74 5.77 -22.44
C ILE A 111 -4.53 4.92 -22.04
N ASN A 112 -4.13 4.95 -20.76
CA ASN A 112 -3.03 4.12 -20.26
C ASN A 112 -3.31 2.61 -20.45
N TYR A 113 -4.52 2.15 -20.12
CA TYR A 113 -4.92 0.76 -20.31
C TYR A 113 -4.97 0.38 -21.79
N LEU A 114 -5.56 1.26 -22.62
CA LEU A 114 -5.70 1.02 -24.06
C LEU A 114 -4.33 0.90 -24.74
N LEU A 115 -3.39 1.77 -24.42
CA LEU A 115 -2.03 1.69 -24.98
C LEU A 115 -1.30 0.41 -24.55
N SER A 116 -1.45 -0.02 -23.29
CA SER A 116 -0.90 -1.30 -22.84
C SER A 116 -1.50 -2.46 -23.61
N PHE A 117 -2.82 -2.45 -23.83
CA PHE A 117 -3.51 -3.48 -24.59
C PHE A 117 -3.07 -3.52 -26.06
N LEU A 118 -3.03 -2.37 -26.73
CA LEU A 118 -2.61 -2.28 -28.14
C LEU A 118 -1.16 -2.74 -28.35
N TRP A 119 -0.29 -2.50 -27.37
CA TRP A 119 1.10 -2.95 -27.44
C TRP A 119 1.19 -4.46 -27.34
N ILE A 120 0.56 -5.06 -26.35
CA ILE A 120 0.61 -6.50 -26.11
C ILE A 120 -0.12 -7.31 -27.18
N LYS A 121 -1.18 -6.76 -27.79
CA LYS A 121 -1.93 -7.42 -28.86
C LYS A 121 -1.09 -7.77 -30.09
N ARG A 122 0.08 -7.15 -30.24
CA ARG A 122 1.04 -7.50 -31.30
C ARG A 122 1.74 -8.84 -31.04
N GLU A 123 1.85 -9.22 -29.77
CA GLU A 123 2.58 -10.41 -29.32
C GLU A 123 1.65 -11.61 -29.06
N VAL A 124 0.39 -11.35 -28.72
CA VAL A 124 -0.58 -12.36 -28.30
C VAL A 124 -1.81 -12.40 -29.22
N SER A 125 -2.39 -13.59 -29.34
CA SER A 125 -3.63 -13.82 -30.08
C SER A 125 -4.72 -14.36 -29.15
N PHE A 126 -5.98 -14.00 -29.41
CA PHE A 126 -7.11 -14.55 -28.68
C PHE A 126 -7.42 -15.97 -29.10
N VAL A 127 -7.67 -16.81 -28.10
CA VAL A 127 -8.09 -18.22 -28.28
C VAL A 127 -9.44 -18.40 -27.61
N LYS A 128 -10.27 -19.25 -28.16
CA LYS A 128 -11.56 -19.60 -27.57
C LYS A 128 -11.34 -20.41 -26.30
N ILE A 129 -11.96 -20.00 -25.19
CA ILE A 129 -11.89 -20.65 -23.89
C ILE A 129 -13.26 -21.15 -23.50
N GLU A 130 -13.36 -22.36 -22.99
CA GLU A 130 -14.61 -22.90 -22.48
C GLU A 130 -15.02 -22.23 -21.15
N VAL A 131 -16.31 -22.01 -20.96
CA VAL A 131 -16.86 -21.36 -19.75
C VAL A 131 -16.46 -22.08 -18.48
N ILE A 132 -16.42 -23.42 -18.52
CA ILE A 132 -16.05 -24.24 -17.36
C ILE A 132 -14.60 -23.97 -16.91
N GLU A 133 -13.71 -23.64 -17.83
CA GLU A 133 -12.31 -23.30 -17.52
C GLU A 133 -12.18 -21.90 -16.92
N LEU A 134 -13.03 -20.96 -17.33
CA LEU A 134 -13.12 -19.64 -16.70
C LEU A 134 -13.58 -19.76 -15.25
N ILE A 135 -14.62 -20.59 -14.99
CA ILE A 135 -15.11 -20.84 -13.63
C ILE A 135 -14.06 -21.51 -12.75
N LYS A 136 -13.35 -22.51 -13.28
CA LYS A 136 -12.27 -23.18 -12.54
C LYS A 136 -11.12 -22.21 -12.20
N ALA A 137 -10.79 -21.29 -13.09
CA ALA A 137 -9.73 -20.31 -12.88
C ALA A 137 -10.15 -19.16 -11.93
N SER A 138 -11.45 -18.87 -11.80
CA SER A 138 -11.92 -17.77 -10.93
C SER A 138 -11.70 -18.06 -9.44
N LYS A 139 -11.74 -19.32 -9.00
CA LYS A 139 -11.55 -19.70 -7.59
C LYS A 139 -10.19 -19.28 -7.01
N PRO A 140 -9.04 -19.64 -7.60
CA PRO A 140 -7.73 -19.16 -7.12
C PRO A 140 -7.58 -17.63 -7.26
N LEU A 141 -8.14 -17.03 -8.32
CA LEU A 141 -8.11 -15.58 -8.48
C LEU A 141 -8.89 -14.85 -7.38
N LEU A 142 -10.03 -15.42 -6.94
CA LEU A 142 -10.79 -14.87 -5.81
C LEU A 142 -9.97 -14.94 -4.50
N THR A 143 -9.28 -16.04 -4.24
CA THR A 143 -8.39 -16.15 -3.08
C THR A 143 -7.28 -15.09 -3.13
N MET A 144 -6.65 -14.91 -4.29
CA MET A 144 -5.63 -13.86 -4.48
C MET A 144 -6.20 -12.45 -4.34
N LEU A 145 -7.42 -12.21 -4.84
CA LEU A 145 -8.13 -10.94 -4.66
C LEU A 145 -8.36 -10.63 -3.17
N LEU A 146 -8.85 -11.60 -2.41
CA LEU A 146 -9.06 -11.47 -0.97
C LEU A 146 -7.74 -11.21 -0.25
N LEU A 147 -6.68 -11.93 -0.60
CA LEU A 147 -5.34 -11.72 -0.02
C LEU A 147 -4.78 -10.33 -0.35
N ALA A 148 -4.86 -9.91 -1.61
CA ALA A 148 -4.33 -8.61 -2.05
C ALA A 148 -5.05 -7.42 -1.40
N ASN A 149 -6.35 -7.59 -1.08
CA ASN A 149 -7.17 -6.55 -0.48
C ASN A 149 -7.37 -6.71 1.03
N ALA A 150 -6.74 -7.69 1.65
CA ALA A 150 -6.92 -7.96 3.07
C ALA A 150 -6.56 -6.74 3.93
N ASN A 151 -5.45 -6.07 3.64
CA ASN A 151 -5.06 -4.81 4.30
C ASN A 151 -6.05 -3.66 4.08
N MET A 152 -6.78 -3.67 2.97
CA MET A 152 -7.80 -2.67 2.67
C MET A 152 -9.01 -2.79 3.61
N LEU A 153 -9.30 -4.00 4.12
CA LEU A 153 -10.38 -4.21 5.08
C LEU A 153 -10.17 -3.37 6.34
N TYR A 154 -8.96 -3.32 6.89
CA TYR A 154 -8.66 -2.53 8.09
C TYR A 154 -8.94 -1.04 7.86
N THR A 155 -8.31 -0.45 6.85
CA THR A 155 -8.42 0.99 6.57
C THR A 155 -9.80 1.43 6.10
N LEU A 156 -10.56 0.58 5.42
CA LEU A 156 -11.95 0.87 5.05
C LEU A 156 -12.87 0.83 6.26
N LEU A 157 -12.73 -0.18 7.12
CA LEU A 157 -13.50 -0.29 8.35
C LEU A 157 -13.27 0.92 9.24
N ASP A 158 -12.02 1.30 9.50
CA ASP A 158 -11.69 2.46 10.31
C ASP A 158 -12.40 3.72 9.79
N ARG A 159 -12.31 3.99 8.48
CA ARG A 159 -12.97 5.16 7.86
C ARG A 159 -14.49 5.12 8.00
N MET A 160 -15.11 3.96 7.82
CA MET A 160 -16.57 3.79 7.97
C MET A 160 -17.04 4.10 9.39
N PHE A 161 -16.26 3.80 10.40
CA PHE A 161 -16.58 4.08 11.79
C PHE A 161 -16.31 5.56 12.13
N ILE A 162 -15.18 6.10 11.71
CA ILE A 162 -14.79 7.51 11.95
C ILE A 162 -15.82 8.48 11.35
N THR A 163 -16.36 8.19 10.16
CA THR A 163 -17.38 9.05 9.52
C THR A 163 -18.71 9.13 10.28
N LYS A 164 -18.93 8.30 11.29
CA LYS A 164 -20.09 8.39 12.18
C LYS A 164 -19.88 9.39 13.32
N GLY A 165 -18.67 9.90 13.47
CA GLY A 165 -18.31 10.88 14.50
C GLY A 165 -18.89 12.27 14.25
N PRO A 166 -18.94 13.10 15.30
CA PRO A 166 -19.53 14.45 15.23
C PRO A 166 -18.65 15.47 14.49
N ASP A 167 -17.34 15.18 14.30
CA ASP A 167 -16.40 16.10 13.64
C ASP A 167 -16.02 15.57 12.26
N GLU A 168 -16.42 16.31 11.21
CA GLU A 168 -16.11 15.98 9.82
C GLU A 168 -14.61 16.03 9.50
N ASN A 169 -13.81 16.73 10.32
CA ASN A 169 -12.36 16.80 10.13
C ASN A 169 -11.65 15.47 10.46
N TYR A 170 -12.23 14.60 11.28
CA TYR A 170 -11.62 13.34 11.68
C TYR A 170 -11.24 12.45 10.49
N ILE A 171 -12.12 12.34 9.47
CA ILE A 171 -11.81 11.59 8.27
C ILE A 171 -10.70 12.26 7.43
N SER A 172 -10.64 13.60 7.46
CA SER A 172 -9.57 14.34 6.80
C SER A 172 -8.23 14.09 7.49
N TYR A 173 -8.18 14.12 8.82
CA TYR A 173 -6.99 13.81 9.61
C TYR A 173 -6.48 12.41 9.35
N TYR A 174 -7.38 11.42 9.36
CA TYR A 174 -7.05 10.03 9.02
C TYR A 174 -6.49 9.91 7.60
N THR A 175 -7.13 10.58 6.63
CA THR A 175 -6.74 10.51 5.21
C THR A 175 -5.39 11.16 4.96
N ILE A 176 -5.13 12.34 5.53
CA ILE A 176 -3.84 13.02 5.44
C ILE A 176 -2.73 12.15 6.02
N ALA A 177 -2.92 11.66 7.25
CA ALA A 177 -1.96 10.83 7.94
C ALA A 177 -1.64 9.54 7.18
N SER A 178 -2.69 8.84 6.70
CA SER A 178 -2.52 7.63 5.89
C SER A 178 -1.79 7.90 4.58
N SER A 179 -2.05 9.04 3.91
CA SER A 179 -1.41 9.40 2.65
C SER A 179 0.09 9.66 2.80
N ILE A 180 0.49 10.39 3.85
CA ILE A 180 1.90 10.65 4.16
C ILE A 180 2.66 9.33 4.35
N VAL A 181 2.13 8.45 5.19
CA VAL A 181 2.78 7.21 5.55
C VAL A 181 2.80 6.22 4.39
N MET A 182 1.68 6.07 3.66
CA MET A 182 1.56 5.20 2.51
C MET A 182 2.48 5.59 1.35
N LEU A 183 2.69 6.89 1.12
CA LEU A 183 3.61 7.37 0.09
C LEU A 183 5.02 6.81 0.31
N ILE A 184 5.52 6.87 1.54
CA ILE A 184 6.85 6.37 1.89
C ILE A 184 6.88 4.84 1.90
N ALA A 185 5.87 4.22 2.51
CA ALA A 185 5.75 2.77 2.58
C ALA A 185 5.70 2.11 1.20
N SER A 186 5.02 2.73 0.22
CA SER A 186 4.91 2.21 -1.15
C SER A 186 6.26 2.17 -1.87
N VAL A 187 7.08 3.20 -1.70
CA VAL A 187 8.43 3.25 -2.30
C VAL A 187 9.31 2.15 -1.71
N LEU A 188 9.32 2.02 -0.39
CA LEU A 188 10.19 1.06 0.29
C LEU A 188 9.75 -0.40 0.08
N SER A 189 8.43 -0.67 0.02
CA SER A 189 7.90 -2.03 -0.21
C SER A 189 8.17 -2.56 -1.62
N GLY A 190 8.46 -1.69 -2.59
CA GLY A 190 8.85 -2.08 -3.94
C GLY A 190 10.03 -3.05 -3.96
N ALA A 191 11.03 -2.83 -3.12
CA ALA A 191 12.21 -3.70 -3.00
C ALA A 191 11.83 -5.13 -2.55
N ILE A 192 10.86 -5.27 -1.66
CA ILE A 192 10.36 -6.56 -1.20
C ILE A 192 9.66 -7.31 -2.34
N ASN A 193 8.81 -6.63 -3.09
CA ASN A 193 8.07 -7.25 -4.19
C ASN A 193 9.00 -7.77 -5.30
N VAL A 194 10.10 -7.08 -5.59
CA VAL A 194 11.11 -7.50 -6.57
C VAL A 194 11.83 -8.79 -6.14
N SER A 195 11.97 -9.06 -4.84
CA SER A 195 12.63 -10.27 -4.34
C SER A 195 11.78 -11.54 -4.45
N ILE A 196 10.44 -11.42 -4.50
CA ILE A 196 9.49 -12.54 -4.48
C ILE A 196 9.75 -13.60 -5.57
N PRO A 197 9.92 -13.25 -6.86
CA PRO A 197 10.18 -14.26 -7.90
C PRO A 197 11.48 -15.02 -7.67
N ARG A 198 12.52 -14.35 -7.15
CA ARG A 198 13.82 -14.95 -6.88
C ARG A 198 13.78 -15.89 -5.67
N LEU A 199 13.01 -15.56 -4.65
CA LEU A 199 12.75 -16.45 -3.51
C LEU A 199 12.04 -17.73 -3.96
N GLY A 200 10.98 -17.60 -4.79
CA GLY A 200 10.29 -18.74 -5.38
C GLY A 200 11.20 -19.65 -6.24
N TYR A 201 12.13 -19.05 -6.97
CA TYR A 201 13.12 -19.79 -7.75
C TYR A 201 14.04 -20.66 -6.87
N TYR A 202 14.58 -20.12 -5.77
CA TYR A 202 15.44 -20.90 -4.85
C TYR A 202 14.65 -22.02 -4.16
N LEU A 203 13.42 -21.76 -3.72
CA LEU A 203 12.57 -22.80 -3.14
C LEU A 203 12.23 -23.90 -4.14
N GLY A 204 11.89 -23.54 -5.39
CA GLY A 204 11.65 -24.51 -6.46
C GLY A 204 12.86 -25.40 -6.78
N LYS A 205 14.08 -24.88 -6.59
CA LYS A 205 15.34 -25.64 -6.69
C LYS A 205 15.74 -26.35 -5.40
N LYS A 206 14.97 -26.23 -4.32
CA LYS A 206 15.29 -26.74 -2.98
C LYS A 206 16.62 -26.21 -2.41
N ASP A 207 17.04 -25.02 -2.86
CA ASP A 207 18.22 -24.32 -2.35
C ASP A 207 17.82 -23.45 -1.15
N TYR A 208 17.63 -24.11 -0.02
CA TYR A 208 17.21 -23.47 1.24
C TYR A 208 18.27 -22.52 1.80
N THR A 209 19.55 -22.72 1.45
CA THR A 209 20.65 -21.84 1.90
C THR A 209 20.52 -20.47 1.24
N SER A 210 20.43 -20.42 -0.09
CA SER A 210 20.25 -19.17 -0.84
C SER A 210 18.91 -18.50 -0.53
N TYR A 211 17.83 -19.30 -0.32
CA TYR A 211 16.55 -18.79 0.11
C TYR A 211 16.64 -18.06 1.46
N LYS A 212 17.19 -18.73 2.50
CA LYS A 212 17.37 -18.14 3.83
C LYS A 212 18.23 -16.87 3.79
N TYR A 213 19.33 -16.92 3.06
CA TYR A 213 20.23 -15.78 2.89
C TYR A 213 19.49 -14.59 2.26
N LEU A 214 18.73 -14.82 1.20
CA LEU A 214 18.00 -13.73 0.49
C LEU A 214 16.88 -13.14 1.35
N VAL A 215 16.13 -13.95 2.11
CA VAL A 215 15.10 -13.46 3.04
C VAL A 215 15.75 -12.60 4.13
N ASN A 216 16.81 -13.05 4.76
CA ASN A 216 17.46 -12.31 5.84
C ASN A 216 18.10 -11.01 5.34
N GLN A 217 18.74 -11.05 4.18
CA GLN A 217 19.33 -9.86 3.55
C GLN A 217 18.24 -8.86 3.12
N GLY A 218 17.17 -9.34 2.50
CA GLY A 218 16.02 -8.52 2.12
C GLY A 218 15.34 -7.88 3.32
N ALA A 219 15.10 -8.65 4.39
CA ALA A 219 14.57 -8.14 5.65
C ALA A 219 15.49 -7.11 6.29
N SER A 220 16.81 -7.36 6.29
CA SER A 220 17.80 -6.42 6.84
C SER A 220 17.78 -5.10 6.09
N LEU A 221 17.82 -5.10 4.76
CA LEU A 221 17.75 -3.89 3.94
C LEU A 221 16.43 -3.14 4.13
N PHE A 222 15.34 -3.88 4.18
CA PHE A 222 14.02 -3.29 4.37
C PHE A 222 13.88 -2.62 5.74
N PHE A 223 14.26 -3.30 6.81
CA PHE A 223 14.23 -2.73 8.17
C PHE A 223 15.22 -1.59 8.36
N PHE A 224 16.40 -1.66 7.70
CA PHE A 224 17.37 -0.56 7.69
C PHE A 224 16.77 0.75 7.19
N LEU A 225 15.87 0.71 6.21
CA LEU A 225 15.20 1.89 5.65
C LEU A 225 13.88 2.20 6.37
N MET A 226 13.06 1.17 6.63
CA MET A 226 11.69 1.35 7.10
C MET A 226 11.61 1.77 8.56
N ILE A 227 12.44 1.17 9.43
CA ILE A 227 12.37 1.44 10.87
C ILE A 227 12.77 2.88 11.22
N PRO A 228 13.93 3.41 10.75
CA PRO A 228 14.29 4.81 11.03
C PRO A 228 13.30 5.79 10.41
N THR A 229 12.77 5.48 9.22
CA THR A 229 11.77 6.32 8.57
C THR A 229 10.47 6.37 9.38
N SER A 230 10.01 5.22 9.85
CA SER A 230 8.81 5.14 10.71
C SER A 230 8.99 5.90 12.03
N ILE A 231 10.10 5.70 12.73
CA ILE A 231 10.39 6.41 13.98
C ILE A 231 10.61 7.90 13.72
N GLY A 232 11.26 8.27 12.62
CA GLY A 232 11.42 9.66 12.21
C GLY A 232 10.09 10.37 11.99
N ILE A 233 9.16 9.74 11.23
CA ILE A 233 7.82 10.31 11.03
C ILE A 233 7.02 10.30 12.32
N MET A 234 7.15 9.27 13.17
CA MET A 234 6.48 9.24 14.47
C MET A 234 6.83 10.46 15.33
N VAL A 235 8.08 10.90 15.29
CA VAL A 235 8.56 12.07 16.04
C VAL A 235 8.23 13.39 15.33
N LEU A 236 8.29 13.40 13.99
CA LEU A 236 8.10 14.59 13.16
C LEU A 236 6.68 14.69 12.56
N GLY A 237 5.71 13.90 13.04
CA GLY A 237 4.38 13.78 12.45
C GLY A 237 3.66 15.10 12.23
N THR A 238 3.71 16.03 13.21
CA THR A 238 3.10 17.35 13.09
C THR A 238 3.75 18.16 11.96
N TYR A 239 5.08 18.16 11.86
CA TYR A 239 5.78 18.88 10.79
C TYR A 239 5.49 18.26 9.42
N ALA A 240 5.51 16.95 9.31
CA ALA A 240 5.17 16.24 8.09
C ALA A 240 3.75 16.57 7.62
N THR A 241 2.80 16.64 8.55
CA THR A 241 1.41 17.00 8.27
C THR A 241 1.27 18.42 7.75
N VAL A 242 1.91 19.40 8.42
CA VAL A 242 1.84 20.81 8.01
C VAL A 242 2.46 21.01 6.63
N ILE A 243 3.58 20.35 6.33
CA ILE A 243 4.24 20.42 5.02
C ILE A 243 3.39 19.76 3.92
N TYR A 244 2.77 18.62 4.22
CA TYR A 244 1.99 17.87 3.23
C TYR A 244 0.65 18.52 2.91
N SER A 245 -0.02 19.10 3.91
CA SER A 245 -1.36 19.68 3.77
C SER A 245 -1.36 21.20 4.00
N SER A 246 -1.47 21.63 5.26
CA SER A 246 -1.37 23.02 5.70
C SER A 246 -1.43 23.11 7.23
N GLU A 247 -1.19 24.31 7.77
CA GLU A 247 -1.30 24.60 9.21
C GLU A 247 -2.70 24.32 9.78
N LYS A 248 -3.74 24.41 8.93
CA LYS A 248 -5.14 24.11 9.29
C LYS A 248 -5.31 22.68 9.83
N TYR A 249 -4.50 21.74 9.37
CA TYR A 249 -4.59 20.32 9.72
C TYR A 249 -3.54 19.87 10.74
N ILE A 250 -3.04 20.79 11.57
CA ILE A 250 -1.99 20.50 12.56
C ILE A 250 -2.35 19.36 13.52
N GLU A 251 -3.64 19.20 13.85
CA GLU A 251 -4.14 18.14 14.71
C GLU A 251 -3.98 16.73 14.09
N ALA A 252 -3.93 16.64 12.77
CA ALA A 252 -3.61 15.38 12.10
C ALA A 252 -2.16 14.90 12.36
N GLY A 253 -1.32 15.74 12.98
CA GLY A 253 0.06 15.39 13.32
C GLY A 253 0.16 14.23 14.30
N ILE A 254 -0.68 14.16 15.31
CA ILE A 254 -0.72 13.03 16.26
C ILE A 254 -1.19 11.75 15.54
N VAL A 255 -2.19 11.88 14.66
CA VAL A 255 -2.70 10.79 13.85
C VAL A 255 -1.60 10.25 12.93
N THR A 256 -0.79 11.13 12.31
CA THR A 256 0.36 10.79 11.50
C THR A 256 1.43 10.02 12.30
N SER A 257 1.68 10.44 13.54
CA SER A 257 2.62 9.76 14.44
C SER A 257 2.18 8.33 14.78
N VAL A 258 0.88 8.13 15.06
CA VAL A 258 0.33 6.79 15.35
C VAL A 258 0.35 5.90 14.09
N PHE A 259 0.03 6.45 12.92
CA PHE A 259 0.18 5.72 11.65
C PHE A 259 1.63 5.31 11.38
N ALA A 260 2.59 6.18 11.67
CA ALA A 260 4.01 5.85 11.51
C ALA A 260 4.43 4.71 12.44
N PHE A 261 3.94 4.65 13.67
CA PHE A 261 4.16 3.51 14.56
C PHE A 261 3.56 2.21 13.99
N ARG A 262 2.34 2.27 13.42
CA ARG A 262 1.71 1.13 12.77
C ARG A 262 2.59 0.52 11.67
N THR A 263 3.33 1.34 10.90
CA THR A 263 4.17 0.83 9.81
C THR A 263 5.30 -0.10 10.27
N ILE A 264 5.70 -0.03 11.53
CA ILE A 264 6.68 -0.97 12.10
C ILE A 264 6.07 -2.38 12.17
N ILE A 265 4.82 -2.49 12.63
CA ILE A 265 4.11 -3.78 12.69
C ILE A 265 3.84 -4.31 11.28
N TRP A 266 3.36 -3.44 10.39
CA TRP A 266 3.14 -3.77 8.99
C TRP A 266 4.43 -4.21 8.27
N ALA A 267 5.58 -3.63 8.59
CA ALA A 267 6.87 -4.05 8.02
C ALA A 267 7.24 -5.49 8.41
N ILE A 268 6.94 -5.90 9.63
CA ILE A 268 7.16 -7.27 10.10
C ILE A 268 6.21 -8.21 9.35
N GLU A 269 4.91 -7.88 9.30
CA GLU A 269 3.89 -8.65 8.59
C GLU A 269 4.25 -8.84 7.09
N LEU A 270 4.75 -7.80 6.44
CA LEU A 270 5.15 -7.86 5.03
C LEU A 270 6.25 -8.91 4.78
N ILE A 271 7.24 -8.99 5.65
CA ILE A 271 8.32 -9.99 5.55
C ILE A 271 7.78 -11.39 5.86
N LEU A 272 7.10 -11.57 7.00
CA LEU A 272 6.63 -12.88 7.43
C LEU A 272 5.55 -13.43 6.49
N GLY A 273 4.58 -12.61 6.12
CA GLY A 273 3.49 -12.99 5.25
C GLY A 273 3.95 -13.25 3.82
N LYS A 274 4.53 -12.24 3.14
CA LYS A 274 4.85 -12.35 1.72
C LYS A 274 6.11 -13.15 1.41
N GLN A 275 7.21 -12.92 2.13
CA GLN A 275 8.49 -13.57 1.81
C GLN A 275 8.64 -14.97 2.42
N ILE A 276 7.83 -15.33 3.43
CA ILE A 276 7.94 -16.64 4.06
C ILE A 276 6.68 -17.46 3.83
N ILE A 277 5.51 -17.03 4.31
CA ILE A 277 4.29 -17.86 4.27
C ILE A 277 3.77 -18.01 2.85
N PHE A 278 3.61 -16.89 2.11
CA PHE A 278 3.08 -16.88 0.75
C PHE A 278 3.99 -17.68 -0.21
N ILE A 279 5.30 -17.47 -0.16
CA ILE A 279 6.26 -18.15 -1.07
C ILE A 279 6.34 -19.66 -0.81
N ASN A 280 5.98 -20.13 0.39
CA ASN A 280 5.92 -21.55 0.73
C ASN A 280 4.53 -22.17 0.42
N ASP A 281 3.75 -21.59 -0.49
CA ASP A 281 2.44 -22.09 -0.96
C ASP A 281 1.37 -22.18 0.17
N HIS A 282 1.44 -21.27 1.16
CA HIS A 282 0.50 -21.23 2.27
C HIS A 282 -0.42 -19.98 2.23
N GLU A 283 -0.75 -19.47 1.02
CA GLU A 283 -1.57 -18.28 0.82
C GLU A 283 -2.97 -18.39 1.45
N ASN A 284 -3.57 -19.56 1.47
CA ASN A 284 -4.88 -19.77 2.10
C ASN A 284 -4.81 -19.56 3.62
N ARG A 285 -3.69 -19.93 4.25
CA ARG A 285 -3.48 -19.73 5.70
C ARG A 285 -3.23 -18.26 6.00
N LEU A 286 -2.42 -17.61 5.19
CA LEU A 286 -2.18 -16.18 5.29
C LEU A 286 -3.47 -15.37 5.16
N THR A 287 -4.30 -15.70 4.16
CA THR A 287 -5.63 -15.11 3.98
C THR A 287 -6.50 -15.29 5.23
N ALA A 288 -6.52 -16.49 5.81
CA ALA A 288 -7.27 -16.76 7.05
C ALA A 288 -6.78 -15.89 8.23
N PHE A 289 -5.47 -15.67 8.36
CA PHE A 289 -4.92 -14.79 9.40
C PHE A 289 -5.38 -13.35 9.23
N TYR A 290 -5.39 -12.82 8.00
CA TYR A 290 -5.89 -11.49 7.72
C TYR A 290 -7.41 -11.35 8.02
N PHE A 291 -8.21 -12.37 7.77
CA PHE A 291 -9.62 -12.35 8.16
C PHE A 291 -9.80 -12.39 9.68
N ILE A 292 -8.97 -13.13 10.41
CA ILE A 292 -8.97 -13.11 11.87
C ILE A 292 -8.61 -11.70 12.39
N GLY A 293 -7.57 -11.10 11.84
CA GLY A 293 -7.20 -9.72 12.17
C GLY A 293 -8.31 -8.72 11.83
N GLY A 294 -8.90 -8.81 10.62
CA GLY A 294 -10.02 -7.94 10.21
C GLY A 294 -11.24 -8.09 11.11
N GLY A 295 -11.55 -9.32 11.54
CA GLY A 295 -12.62 -9.57 12.53
C GLY A 295 -12.30 -8.96 13.90
N ALA A 296 -11.06 -9.09 14.37
CA ALA A 296 -10.61 -8.45 15.61
C ALA A 296 -10.69 -6.92 15.53
N ASN A 297 -10.23 -6.32 14.42
CA ASN A 297 -10.35 -4.88 14.19
C ASN A 297 -11.81 -4.44 14.19
N MET A 298 -12.71 -5.15 13.51
CA MET A 298 -14.13 -4.83 13.48
C MET A 298 -14.76 -4.86 14.89
N ILE A 299 -14.42 -5.85 15.71
CA ILE A 299 -14.89 -5.95 17.10
C ILE A 299 -14.38 -4.75 17.91
N LEU A 300 -13.08 -4.45 17.82
CA LEU A 300 -12.47 -3.33 18.56
C LEU A 300 -13.04 -1.99 18.12
N ASN A 301 -13.22 -1.76 16.82
CA ASN A 301 -13.84 -0.55 16.28
C ASN A 301 -15.31 -0.41 16.73
N SER A 302 -16.05 -1.52 16.81
CA SER A 302 -17.40 -1.51 17.35
C SER A 302 -17.42 -1.12 18.82
N LEU A 303 -16.45 -1.57 19.62
CA LEU A 303 -16.33 -1.16 21.02
C LEU A 303 -16.04 0.32 21.15
N LEU A 304 -15.20 0.91 20.29
CA LEU A 304 -14.97 2.35 20.27
C LEU A 304 -16.27 3.11 19.92
N LEU A 305 -17.00 2.63 18.91
CA LEU A 305 -18.28 3.23 18.50
C LEU A 305 -19.30 3.21 19.67
N PHE A 306 -19.45 2.08 20.37
CA PHE A 306 -20.35 1.97 21.52
C PHE A 306 -20.00 2.90 22.67
N ASN A 307 -18.72 3.25 22.82
CA ASN A 307 -18.24 4.20 23.81
C ASN A 307 -18.21 5.65 23.28
N ASN A 308 -18.76 5.94 22.10
CA ASN A 308 -18.75 7.25 21.45
C ASN A 308 -17.35 7.84 21.26
N ILE A 309 -16.35 6.99 20.98
CA ILE A 309 -14.98 7.40 20.68
C ILE A 309 -14.81 7.39 19.17
N PHE A 310 -14.54 8.57 18.56
CA PHE A 310 -14.44 8.74 17.11
C PHE A 310 -13.10 9.29 16.63
N THR A 311 -12.20 9.62 17.54
CA THR A 311 -10.89 10.19 17.21
C THR A 311 -10.02 9.19 16.46
N PRO A 312 -9.41 9.58 15.33
CA PRO A 312 -8.74 8.66 14.39
C PRO A 312 -7.63 7.83 15.01
N GLU A 313 -6.87 8.39 15.95
CA GLU A 313 -5.74 7.69 16.59
C GLU A 313 -6.15 6.43 17.33
N TYR A 314 -7.36 6.37 17.90
CA TYR A 314 -7.85 5.15 18.55
C TYR A 314 -8.18 4.06 17.53
N TYR A 315 -8.75 4.40 16.37
CA TYR A 315 -9.04 3.45 15.30
C TYR A 315 -7.76 2.90 14.67
N ILE A 316 -6.72 3.72 14.53
CA ILE A 316 -5.40 3.23 14.13
C ILE A 316 -4.82 2.32 15.22
N GLY A 317 -5.03 2.65 16.49
CA GLY A 317 -4.65 1.82 17.62
C GLY A 317 -5.29 0.43 17.60
N THR A 318 -6.59 0.34 17.28
CA THR A 318 -7.28 -0.96 17.10
C THR A 318 -6.71 -1.73 15.90
N THR A 319 -6.36 -1.06 14.83
CA THR A 319 -5.68 -1.67 13.67
C THR A 319 -4.30 -2.20 14.04
N ILE A 320 -3.51 -1.46 14.82
CA ILE A 320 -2.20 -1.93 15.35
C ILE A 320 -2.37 -3.23 16.15
N ILE A 321 -3.38 -3.30 17.02
CA ILE A 321 -3.67 -4.50 17.81
C ILE A 321 -4.04 -5.67 16.89
N ALA A 322 -4.91 -5.43 15.91
CA ALA A 322 -5.35 -6.43 14.96
C ALA A 322 -4.18 -6.97 14.10
N GLU A 323 -3.33 -6.10 13.59
CA GLU A 323 -2.11 -6.49 12.84
C GLU A 323 -1.11 -7.22 13.73
N ALA A 324 -0.96 -6.83 15.00
CA ALA A 324 -0.12 -7.56 15.94
C ALA A 324 -0.62 -8.98 16.18
N ILE A 325 -1.95 -9.20 16.22
CA ILE A 325 -2.54 -10.54 16.27
C ILE A 325 -2.15 -11.34 15.03
N VAL A 326 -2.23 -10.75 13.83
CA VAL A 326 -1.81 -11.41 12.58
C VAL A 326 -0.33 -11.80 12.64
N VAL A 327 0.55 -10.87 13.02
CA VAL A 327 2.00 -11.13 13.17
C VAL A 327 2.26 -12.28 14.15
N LEU A 328 1.53 -12.33 15.26
CA LEU A 328 1.67 -13.44 16.23
C LEU A 328 1.22 -14.79 15.63
N LEU A 329 0.16 -14.81 14.83
CA LEU A 329 -0.30 -16.01 14.13
C LEU A 329 0.73 -16.45 13.08
N GLU A 330 1.30 -15.52 12.33
CA GLU A 330 2.35 -15.77 11.34
C GLU A 330 3.62 -16.37 12.01
N ILE A 331 4.08 -15.76 13.10
CA ILE A 331 5.25 -16.26 13.85
C ILE A 331 5.00 -17.70 14.31
N ARG A 332 3.85 -17.96 14.96
CA ARG A 332 3.49 -19.31 15.41
C ARG A 332 3.42 -20.31 14.28
N PHE A 333 2.88 -19.91 13.15
CA PHE A 333 2.76 -20.76 11.96
C PHE A 333 4.13 -21.10 11.39
N ILE A 334 5.00 -20.10 11.19
CA ILE A 334 6.38 -20.29 10.68
C ILE A 334 7.18 -21.21 11.60
N GLN A 335 7.11 -21.01 12.91
CA GLN A 335 7.81 -21.84 13.90
C GLN A 335 7.27 -23.27 13.91
N LYS A 336 5.94 -23.45 13.92
CA LYS A 336 5.31 -24.78 13.91
C LYS A 336 5.69 -25.60 12.68
N HIS A 337 5.72 -24.98 11.52
CA HIS A 337 6.04 -25.65 10.24
C HIS A 337 7.55 -25.62 9.91
N LYS A 338 8.37 -25.00 10.77
CA LYS A 338 9.82 -24.88 10.59
C LYS A 338 10.23 -24.29 9.23
N LEU A 339 9.44 -23.31 8.75
CA LEU A 339 9.68 -22.71 7.43
C LEU A 339 10.96 -21.89 7.38
N LEU A 340 11.27 -21.16 8.47
CA LEU A 340 12.48 -20.37 8.61
C LEU A 340 12.78 -20.13 10.10
N ASP A 341 14.07 -19.99 10.46
CA ASP A 341 14.48 -19.49 11.76
C ASP A 341 14.39 -17.95 11.79
N LEU A 342 13.51 -17.44 12.64
CA LEU A 342 13.22 -16.01 12.74
C LEU A 342 14.21 -15.22 13.60
N LYS A 343 15.15 -15.90 14.26
CA LYS A 343 16.09 -15.26 15.22
C LYS A 343 16.91 -14.14 14.57
N GLU A 344 17.39 -14.35 13.35
CA GLU A 344 18.19 -13.35 12.63
C GLU A 344 17.35 -12.15 12.20
N ILE A 345 16.11 -12.38 11.71
CA ILE A 345 15.16 -11.33 11.31
C ILE A 345 14.82 -10.43 12.51
N PHE A 346 14.41 -11.02 13.64
CA PHE A 346 14.09 -10.25 14.84
C PHE A 346 15.30 -9.60 15.49
N GLY A 347 16.47 -10.25 15.43
CA GLY A 347 17.72 -9.65 15.86
C GLY A 347 18.11 -8.40 15.06
N THR A 348 17.86 -8.43 13.76
CA THR A 348 18.08 -7.29 12.86
C THR A 348 17.07 -6.18 13.11
N LEU A 349 15.78 -6.53 13.25
CA LEU A 349 14.73 -5.60 13.63
C LEU A 349 15.06 -4.86 14.94
N ALA A 350 15.44 -5.61 15.99
CA ALA A 350 15.76 -5.04 17.29
C ALA A 350 16.96 -4.06 17.20
N ARG A 351 18.01 -4.43 16.47
CA ARG A 351 19.17 -3.55 16.27
C ARG A 351 18.80 -2.23 15.61
N TYR A 352 18.08 -2.27 14.49
CA TYR A 352 17.69 -1.04 13.81
C TYR A 352 16.67 -0.21 14.61
N THR A 353 15.78 -0.86 15.37
CA THR A 353 14.87 -0.16 16.27
C THR A 353 15.64 0.59 17.36
N ILE A 354 16.58 -0.06 18.05
CA ILE A 354 17.38 0.57 19.11
C ILE A 354 18.14 1.79 18.58
N VAL A 355 18.82 1.64 17.43
CA VAL A 355 19.55 2.77 16.82
C VAL A 355 18.61 3.89 16.42
N SER A 356 17.45 3.57 15.87
CA SER A 356 16.47 4.56 15.41
C SER A 356 15.81 5.32 16.57
N LEU A 357 15.74 4.75 17.78
CA LEU A 357 15.28 5.48 18.97
C LEU A 357 16.13 6.72 19.27
N GLY A 358 17.35 6.80 18.75
CA GLY A 358 18.18 7.99 18.80
C GLY A 358 17.59 9.23 18.12
N PHE A 359 16.61 9.07 17.21
CA PHE A 359 15.88 10.21 16.62
C PHE A 359 15.08 11.01 17.65
N ILE A 360 14.61 10.36 18.73
CA ILE A 360 13.80 11.02 19.76
C ILE A 360 14.60 12.12 20.48
N PRO A 361 15.76 11.88 21.13
CA PRO A 361 16.52 12.93 21.76
C PRO A 361 17.02 13.98 20.76
N ILE A 362 17.38 13.60 19.53
CA ILE A 362 17.79 14.55 18.49
C ILE A 362 16.69 15.56 18.21
N TYR A 363 15.45 15.09 18.06
CA TYR A 363 14.30 15.96 17.85
C TYR A 363 14.14 16.98 18.99
N TYR A 364 14.19 16.53 20.23
CA TYR A 364 14.05 17.44 21.38
C TYR A 364 15.20 18.45 21.46
N ILE A 365 16.43 18.03 21.16
CA ILE A 365 17.58 18.95 21.08
C ILE A 365 17.36 19.97 19.97
N CYS A 366 16.96 19.56 18.77
CA CYS A 366 16.67 20.48 17.67
C CYS A 366 15.54 21.45 18.04
N LYS A 367 14.47 20.96 18.67
CA LYS A 367 13.34 21.80 19.12
C LYS A 367 13.77 22.88 20.11
N ILE A 368 14.67 22.57 21.03
CA ILE A 368 15.21 23.51 22.01
C ILE A 368 16.15 24.52 21.33
N LEU A 369 17.08 24.05 20.51
CA LEU A 369 18.08 24.90 19.86
C LEU A 369 17.46 25.92 18.89
N PHE A 370 16.46 25.50 18.13
CA PHE A 370 15.80 26.36 17.13
C PHE A 370 14.60 27.13 17.68
N GLN A 371 14.28 26.98 18.97
CA GLN A 371 13.16 27.68 19.64
C GLN A 371 11.86 27.63 18.79
N VAL A 372 11.53 26.46 18.25
CA VAL A 372 10.38 26.30 17.37
C VAL A 372 9.09 26.42 18.17
N HIS A 373 8.54 27.64 18.21
CA HIS A 373 7.32 27.99 18.93
C HIS A 373 6.10 28.06 18.01
N SER A 374 6.31 28.05 16.67
CA SER A 374 5.24 28.12 15.68
C SER A 374 5.43 27.05 14.60
N TYR A 375 4.32 26.47 14.17
CA TYR A 375 4.29 25.46 13.11
C TYR A 375 3.94 26.08 11.74
N THR A 376 4.51 27.26 11.42
CA THR A 376 4.39 27.82 10.07
C THR A 376 5.10 26.90 9.06
N VAL A 377 4.62 26.85 7.83
CA VAL A 377 5.16 25.94 6.78
C VAL A 377 6.68 26.09 6.63
N ASN A 378 7.20 27.32 6.61
CA ASN A 378 8.64 27.57 6.46
C ASN A 378 9.46 27.04 7.64
N MET A 379 8.99 27.29 8.87
CA MET A 379 9.65 26.80 10.09
C MET A 379 9.53 25.28 10.22
N ALA A 380 8.38 24.71 9.84
CA ALA A 380 8.19 23.27 9.79
C ALA A 380 9.17 22.62 8.81
N MET A 381 9.32 23.16 7.60
CA MET A 381 10.29 22.68 6.63
C MET A 381 11.71 22.71 7.15
N LEU A 382 12.14 23.84 7.69
CA LEU A 382 13.50 23.99 8.23
C LEU A 382 13.77 22.99 9.36
N SER A 383 12.86 22.90 10.32
CA SER A 383 13.00 22.00 11.48
C SER A 383 13.02 20.54 11.06
N MET A 384 12.16 20.15 10.12
CA MET A 384 12.12 18.78 9.60
C MET A 384 13.39 18.43 8.83
N VAL A 385 13.90 19.33 7.99
CA VAL A 385 15.14 19.10 7.21
C VAL A 385 16.32 18.95 8.16
N VAL A 386 16.48 19.85 9.14
CA VAL A 386 17.59 19.79 10.09
C VAL A 386 17.53 18.54 10.95
N ALA A 387 16.35 18.22 11.52
CA ALA A 387 16.19 17.02 12.34
C ALA A 387 16.40 15.73 11.53
N THR A 388 15.94 15.69 10.28
CA THR A 388 16.15 14.54 9.38
C THR A 388 17.62 14.36 9.02
N ILE A 389 18.34 15.44 8.63
CA ILE A 389 19.76 15.36 8.29
C ILE A 389 20.58 14.92 9.52
N ALA A 390 20.36 15.54 10.68
CA ALA A 390 21.06 15.16 11.90
C ALA A 390 20.76 13.71 12.31
N GLY A 391 19.49 13.31 12.27
CA GLY A 391 19.07 11.94 12.55
C GLY A 391 19.67 10.92 11.61
N CYS A 392 19.63 11.18 10.28
CA CYS A 392 20.23 10.31 9.28
C CYS A 392 21.74 10.20 9.44
N ALA A 393 22.45 11.29 9.72
CA ALA A 393 23.91 11.26 9.92
C ALA A 393 24.28 10.38 11.13
N ILE A 394 23.57 10.54 12.25
CA ILE A 394 23.81 9.73 13.44
C ILE A 394 23.42 8.28 13.21
N TYR A 395 22.24 8.04 12.61
CA TYR A 395 21.81 6.68 12.26
C TYR A 395 22.83 5.97 11.36
N TYR A 396 23.29 6.66 10.30
CA TYR A 396 24.26 6.09 9.37
C TYR A 396 25.61 5.80 10.05
N ALA A 397 26.09 6.70 10.90
CA ALA A 397 27.32 6.49 11.67
C ALA A 397 27.21 5.27 12.59
N PHE A 398 26.11 5.13 13.32
CA PHE A 398 25.87 3.95 14.18
C PHE A 398 25.64 2.67 13.36
N ALA A 399 24.93 2.75 12.25
CA ALA A 399 24.71 1.60 11.37
C ALA A 399 26.03 1.08 10.78
N LEU A 400 26.94 1.96 10.36
CA LEU A 400 28.29 1.59 9.89
C LEU A 400 29.09 0.89 11.01
N PHE A 401 28.97 1.36 12.25
CA PHE A 401 29.66 0.76 13.38
C PHE A 401 29.13 -0.66 13.68
N ILE A 402 27.82 -0.87 13.57
CA ILE A 402 27.17 -2.16 13.78
C ILE A 402 27.42 -3.15 12.63
N ILE A 403 27.51 -2.65 11.37
CA ILE A 403 27.73 -3.49 10.18
C ILE A 403 29.19 -3.92 10.04
N ARG A 404 30.13 -3.15 10.61
CA ARG A 404 31.58 -3.40 10.48
C ARG A 404 32.05 -4.69 11.16
N ASP A 405 31.24 -5.29 12.03
CA ASP A 405 31.51 -6.55 12.72
C ASP A 405 30.96 -7.80 11.98
N LYS A 406 30.62 -7.68 10.70
CA LYS A 406 30.26 -8.80 9.81
C LYS A 406 30.88 -8.62 8.42
#